data_d436ea07ef48d9081094e39025a9474c
#
_entry.id   d436ea07ef48d9081094e39025a9474c
#
_cell.length_a   1.000
_cell.length_b   1.000
_cell.length_c   1.000
_cell.angle_alpha   90.00
_cell.angle_beta   90.00
_cell.angle_gamma   90.00
#
_symmetry.space_group_name_H-M   'P 1'
#
loop_
_entity.id
_entity.type
_entity.pdbx_description
1 polymer ?
#
loop_
_entity_poly.entity_id
_entity_poly.type
_entity_poly.pdbx_seq_one_letter_code
_entity_poly.pdbx_strand_id
1 'polypeptide(L)'
;NFFSEKLKKEIFKGYSYESKGEKNYGLGIRLREWKEAPTLTYHNGWWHGNTSSYITQKTDTVTIIALSNKMTYNTYKTKKFIALFNPKYPIKLDNSDEGGANE
;
A
#
# COMPACT_ATOMS: atom_id res chain seq x y z
N ASN A 1 7.99 -18.66 -12.18
CA ASN A 1 7.47 -18.10 -10.95
C ASN A 1 7.85 -18.92 -9.75
N PHE A 2 8.23 -18.22 -8.70
CA PHE A 2 8.67 -18.86 -7.49
C PHE A 2 7.51 -19.48 -6.71
N PHE A 3 6.37 -18.80 -6.67
CA PHE A 3 5.19 -19.29 -5.97
C PHE A 3 4.12 -19.72 -6.94
N SER A 4 3.35 -20.77 -6.57
CA SER A 4 2.20 -21.17 -7.35
C SER A 4 1.11 -20.11 -7.28
N GLU A 5 0.16 -20.16 -8.22
CA GLU A 5 -0.95 -19.22 -8.19
C GLU A 5 -1.79 -19.38 -6.93
N LYS A 6 -1.94 -20.63 -6.46
CA LYS A 6 -2.68 -20.87 -5.23
C LYS A 6 -2.00 -20.20 -4.03
N LEU A 7 -0.68 -20.33 -3.95
CA LEU A 7 0.07 -19.75 -2.84
C LEU A 7 0.04 -18.23 -2.91
N LYS A 8 0.12 -17.66 -4.11
CA LYS A 8 0.02 -16.21 -4.26
C LYS A 8 -1.31 -15.70 -3.75
N LYS A 9 -2.40 -16.39 -4.03
CA LYS A 9 -3.71 -15.98 -3.54
C LYS A 9 -3.75 -16.01 -2.01
N GLU A 10 -3.10 -17.00 -1.41
CA GLU A 10 -3.06 -17.06 0.05
C GLU A 10 -2.24 -15.94 0.65
N ILE A 11 -1.11 -15.61 0.05
CA ILE A 11 -0.22 -14.57 0.56
C ILE A 11 -0.89 -13.20 0.56
N PHE A 12 -1.64 -12.91 -0.50
CA PHE A 12 -2.23 -11.58 -0.67
C PHE A 12 -3.70 -11.49 -0.27
N LYS A 13 -4.22 -12.53 0.34
CA LYS A 13 -5.57 -12.52 0.85
C LYS A 13 -5.61 -11.70 2.14
N GLY A 14 -6.69 -10.98 2.37
CA GLY A 14 -6.84 -10.23 3.60
C GLY A 14 -7.27 -11.12 4.75
N TYR A 15 -6.63 -10.94 5.89
CA TYR A 15 -6.92 -11.74 7.07
C TYR A 15 -7.30 -10.92 8.28
N SER A 16 -6.81 -9.70 8.39
CA SER A 16 -6.97 -8.94 9.63
C SER A 16 -8.24 -8.11 9.71
N TYR A 17 -8.67 -7.58 8.58
CA TYR A 17 -9.84 -6.69 8.51
C TYR A 17 -9.78 -5.58 9.55
N GLU A 18 -8.62 -4.93 9.63
CA GLU A 18 -8.38 -3.90 10.64
C GLU A 18 -9.34 -2.72 10.55
N SER A 19 -9.74 -2.37 9.36
CA SER A 19 -10.61 -1.24 9.17
C SER A 19 -11.71 -1.64 8.23
N LYS A 20 -12.92 -1.27 8.61
CA LYS A 20 -14.07 -1.70 7.86
C LYS A 20 -13.97 -1.29 6.40
N GLY A 21 -13.88 -2.25 5.55
CA GLY A 21 -13.98 -2.04 4.12
C GLY A 21 -12.69 -1.75 3.37
N GLU A 22 -11.67 -1.25 4.02
CA GLU A 22 -10.49 -0.85 3.27
C GLU A 22 -9.17 -1.41 3.75
N LYS A 23 -8.89 -1.34 5.01
CA LYS A 23 -7.57 -1.71 5.50
C LYS A 23 -7.52 -3.16 5.93
N ASN A 24 -6.54 -3.87 5.44
CA ASN A 24 -6.42 -5.29 5.70
C ASN A 24 -4.94 -5.68 5.71
N TYR A 25 -4.66 -6.90 6.07
CA TYR A 25 -3.30 -7.39 6.14
C TYR A 25 -3.26 -8.81 5.58
N GLY A 26 -2.36 -9.04 4.62
CA GLY A 26 -2.10 -10.36 4.12
C GLY A 26 -1.00 -11.02 4.94
N LEU A 27 -0.30 -11.96 4.35
CA LEU A 27 0.81 -12.62 5.03
C LEU A 27 2.07 -11.78 4.81
N GLY A 28 2.37 -10.92 5.78
CA GLY A 28 3.55 -10.09 5.72
C GLY A 28 3.44 -8.86 4.85
N ILE A 29 2.25 -8.53 4.38
CA ILE A 29 2.06 -7.37 3.51
C ILE A 29 0.73 -6.71 3.86
N ARG A 30 0.70 -5.39 3.82
CA ARG A 30 -0.54 -4.65 4.06
C ARG A 30 -1.34 -4.52 2.78
N LEU A 31 -2.65 -4.48 2.93
CA LEU A 31 -3.58 -4.38 1.81
C LEU A 31 -4.47 -3.17 2.00
N ARG A 32 -4.72 -2.46 0.90
CA ARG A 32 -5.72 -1.42 0.87
C ARG A 32 -6.72 -1.80 -0.22
N GLU A 33 -7.95 -2.04 0.19
CA GLU A 33 -8.95 -2.61 -0.70
C GLU A 33 -10.12 -1.66 -0.91
N TRP A 34 -10.54 -1.50 -2.15
CA TRP A 34 -11.72 -0.71 -2.51
C TRP A 34 -12.60 -1.55 -3.41
N LYS A 35 -13.90 -1.24 -3.41
CA LYS A 35 -14.81 -1.97 -4.29
C LYS A 35 -14.58 -1.64 -5.75
N GLU A 36 -14.19 -0.41 -6.04
CA GLU A 36 -14.13 0.07 -7.40
C GLU A 36 -12.74 0.25 -7.96
N ALA A 37 -11.75 -0.13 -7.24
CA ALA A 37 -10.36 0.03 -7.67
C ALA A 37 -9.56 -1.21 -7.29
N PRO A 38 -8.49 -1.51 -8.04
CA PRO A 38 -7.66 -2.67 -7.72
C PRO A 38 -7.00 -2.54 -6.34
N THR A 39 -6.83 -3.66 -5.67
CA THR A 39 -6.19 -3.69 -4.37
C THR A 39 -4.74 -3.24 -4.46
N LEU A 40 -4.33 -2.40 -3.53
CA LEU A 40 -2.92 -2.05 -3.36
C LEU A 40 -2.30 -2.95 -2.33
N THR A 41 -1.11 -3.44 -2.62
CA THR A 41 -0.31 -4.11 -1.61
C THR A 41 0.84 -3.19 -1.27
N TYR A 42 1.11 -3.02 0.00
CA TYR A 42 2.13 -2.08 0.40
C TYR A 42 2.72 -2.44 1.75
N HIS A 43 3.85 -1.85 2.05
CA HIS A 43 4.43 -1.89 3.38
C HIS A 43 5.28 -0.64 3.59
N ASN A 44 5.26 -0.14 4.80
CA ASN A 44 6.07 0.99 5.18
C ASN A 44 7.12 0.54 6.19
N GLY A 45 8.22 1.25 6.25
CA GLY A 45 9.27 0.93 7.20
C GLY A 45 9.88 2.19 7.79
N TRP A 46 10.44 2.07 8.98
CA TRP A 46 11.23 3.13 9.56
C TRP A 46 12.24 2.53 10.53
N TRP A 47 13.41 3.17 10.57
CA TRP A 47 14.45 2.73 11.47
C TRP A 47 15.54 3.78 11.51
N HIS A 48 15.90 4.24 12.72
CA HIS A 48 17.03 5.16 12.90
C HIS A 48 16.99 6.36 11.96
N GLY A 49 15.87 7.03 11.88
CA GLY A 49 15.76 8.25 11.07
C GLY A 49 15.54 8.03 9.59
N ASN A 50 15.37 6.78 9.17
CA ASN A 50 15.07 6.48 7.78
C ASN A 50 13.61 6.03 7.67
N THR A 51 12.96 6.40 6.57
CA THR A 51 11.62 5.92 6.28
C THR A 51 11.57 5.37 4.86
N SER A 52 10.68 4.42 4.67
CA SER A 52 10.52 3.80 3.35
C SER A 52 9.08 3.42 3.11
N SER A 53 8.73 3.32 1.85
CA SER A 53 7.42 2.84 1.45
C SER A 53 7.56 2.05 0.16
N TYR A 54 6.89 0.91 0.13
CA TYR A 54 6.84 0.04 -1.04
C TYR A 54 5.37 -0.21 -1.35
N ILE A 55 4.97 0.11 -2.57
CA ILE A 55 3.57 -0.02 -2.98
C ILE A 55 3.55 -0.71 -4.33
N THR A 56 2.69 -1.69 -4.49
CA THR A 56 2.53 -2.32 -5.78
C THR A 56 1.06 -2.53 -6.10
N GLN A 57 0.70 -2.31 -7.34
CA GLN A 57 -0.61 -2.55 -7.86
C GLN A 57 -0.44 -3.53 -9.02
N LYS A 58 -0.88 -4.75 -8.82
CA LYS A 58 -0.55 -5.83 -9.73
C LYS A 58 -1.32 -5.80 -11.04
N THR A 59 -2.54 -5.30 -11.00
CA THR A 59 -3.39 -5.28 -12.19
C THR A 59 -2.76 -4.46 -13.31
N ASP A 60 -2.25 -3.27 -12.98
CA ASP A 60 -1.62 -2.39 -13.97
C ASP A 60 -0.10 -2.50 -13.94
N THR A 61 0.43 -3.38 -13.13
CA THR A 61 1.87 -3.62 -13.03
C THR A 61 2.65 -2.35 -12.66
N VAL A 62 2.17 -1.65 -11.65
CA VAL A 62 2.82 -0.43 -11.17
C VAL A 62 3.43 -0.66 -9.80
N THR A 63 4.67 -0.25 -9.62
CA THR A 63 5.34 -0.31 -8.33
C THR A 63 5.91 1.08 -8.02
N ILE A 64 5.68 1.54 -6.80
CA ILE A 64 6.21 2.81 -6.31
C ILE A 64 7.07 2.52 -5.10
N ILE A 65 8.30 3.00 -5.13
CA ILE A 65 9.22 2.84 -4.02
C ILE A 65 9.69 4.22 -3.61
N ALA A 66 9.56 4.54 -2.33
CA ALA A 66 10.02 5.80 -1.79
C ALA A 66 10.96 5.53 -0.63
N LEU A 67 12.11 6.16 -0.66
CA LEU A 67 13.13 6.02 0.38
C LEU A 67 13.53 7.41 0.85
N SER A 68 13.70 7.57 2.16
CA SER A 68 14.12 8.84 2.72
C SER A 68 15.04 8.60 3.89
N ASN A 69 16.06 9.42 4.01
CA ASN A 69 16.95 9.39 5.17
C ASN A 69 16.47 10.38 6.23
N LYS A 70 15.20 10.70 6.23
CA LYS A 70 14.58 11.63 7.17
C LYS A 70 13.37 10.97 7.79
N MET A 71 13.15 11.22 9.06
CA MET A 71 11.95 10.72 9.74
C MET A 71 10.78 11.60 9.35
N THR A 72 10.00 11.17 8.38
CA THR A 72 8.88 11.95 7.87
C THR A 72 7.77 11.02 7.40
N TYR A 73 6.53 11.39 7.67
CA TYR A 73 5.38 10.64 7.19
C TYR A 73 5.10 10.92 5.71
N ASN A 74 5.78 11.89 5.12
CA ASN A 74 5.57 12.15 3.70
C ASN A 74 5.95 10.96 2.84
N THR A 75 6.92 10.17 3.28
CA THR A 75 7.30 8.96 2.56
C THR A 75 6.13 7.99 2.46
N TYR A 76 5.31 7.92 3.50
CA TYR A 76 4.17 7.00 3.53
C TYR A 76 3.00 7.50 2.68
N LYS A 77 2.99 8.79 2.36
CA LYS A 77 1.92 9.36 1.54
C LYS A 77 2.12 9.14 0.05
N THR A 78 3.26 8.58 -0.33
CA THR A 78 3.55 8.39 -1.75
C THR A 78 2.59 7.41 -2.42
N LYS A 79 1.88 6.59 -1.65
CA LYS A 79 0.88 5.71 -2.26
C LYS A 79 -0.23 6.50 -2.96
N LYS A 80 -0.39 7.78 -2.64
CA LYS A 80 -1.37 8.61 -3.33
C LYS A 80 -1.06 8.76 -4.81
N PHE A 81 0.20 8.61 -5.20
CA PHE A 81 0.59 8.72 -6.60
C PHE A 81 0.02 7.62 -7.47
N ILE A 82 -0.50 6.55 -6.87
CA ILE A 82 -1.12 5.50 -7.67
C ILE A 82 -2.33 6.03 -8.44
N ALA A 83 -2.96 7.09 -7.95
CA ALA A 83 -4.09 7.68 -8.62
C ALA A 83 -3.72 8.32 -9.96
N LEU A 84 -2.44 8.59 -10.18
CA LEU A 84 -1.97 9.10 -11.47
C LEU A 84 -2.00 8.03 -12.55
N PHE A 85 -1.98 6.77 -12.15
CA PHE A 85 -1.97 5.66 -13.10
C PHE A 85 -3.33 5.03 -13.27
N ASN A 86 -4.22 5.22 -12.28
CA ASN A 86 -5.55 4.65 -12.37
C ASN A 86 -6.54 5.58 -11.67
N PRO A 87 -7.40 6.27 -12.41
CA PRO A 87 -8.32 7.25 -11.81
C PRO A 87 -9.43 6.64 -10.96
N LYS A 88 -9.55 5.33 -10.93
CA LYS A 88 -10.58 4.69 -10.11
C LYS A 88 -10.26 4.74 -8.62
N TYR A 89 -9.02 5.04 -8.26
CA TYR A 89 -8.66 5.12 -6.85
C TYR A 89 -9.27 6.36 -6.21
N PRO A 90 -10.00 6.18 -5.12
CA PRO A 90 -10.59 7.32 -4.42
C PRO A 90 -9.58 7.97 -3.46
N ILE A 91 -8.38 8.18 -3.92
CA ILE A 91 -7.32 8.80 -3.13
C ILE A 91 -7.06 10.18 -3.69
N LYS A 92 -7.14 11.19 -2.84
CA LYS A 92 -6.86 12.56 -3.26
C LYS A 92 -5.37 12.82 -3.16
N LEU A 93 -4.86 13.61 -4.08
CA LEU A 93 -3.44 13.96 -4.07
C LEU A 93 -3.16 15.15 -3.14
N ASP A 94 -4.12 15.53 -2.32
CA ASP A 94 -3.90 16.57 -1.33
C ASP A 94 -3.40 15.94 -0.02
N ASN A 95 -3.38 16.70 1.04
CA ASN A 95 -2.85 16.24 2.32
C ASN A 95 -3.84 15.57 3.20
N SER A 96 -4.91 15.08 2.72
CA SER A 96 -5.87 14.48 3.59
C SER A 96 -5.33 13.19 4.08
N ASP A 97 -4.69 13.05 5.04
CA ASP A 97 -4.31 12.23 5.69
C ASP A 97 -4.22 10.98 5.81
N GLU A 98 -3.60 10.37 5.51
CA GLU A 98 -3.18 9.13 5.64
C GLU A 98 -2.15 9.06 6.57
N GLY A 99 -2.05 9.79 7.48
CA GLY A 99 -1.01 9.93 8.44
C GLY A 99 -0.30 8.66 8.84
N GLY A 100 0.88 8.77 9.31
CA GLY A 100 1.66 7.63 9.71
C GLY A 100 1.01 6.83 10.80
N ALA A 101 0.08 7.40 11.51
CA ALA A 101 -0.62 6.69 12.56
C ALA A 101 -1.35 5.47 12.02
N ASN A 102 -1.62 5.46 10.75
CA ASN A 102 -2.31 4.36 10.16
C ASN A 102 -1.39 3.42 9.46
N GLU A 103 -0.13 3.56 9.69
CA GLU A 103 0.79 2.82 9.01
C GLU A 103 0.87 1.44 9.38
#